data_8d6d5e30abd3eade79008b0602d91560
#
_entry.id   8d6d5e30abd3eade79008b0602d91560
#
_cell.length_a   1.000
_cell.length_b   1.000
_cell.length_c   1.000
_cell.angle_alpha   90.00
_cell.angle_beta   90.00
_cell.angle_gamma   90.00
#
_symmetry.space_group_name_H-M   'P 1'
#
loop_
_entity.id
_entity.type
_entity.pdbx_description
1 polymer ?
#
loop_
_entity_poly.entity_id
_entity_poly.type
_entity_poly.pdbx_seq_one_letter_code
_entity_poly.pdbx_strand_id
1 'polypeptide(L)'
;MRLFRWLGLAALAMAVGGTAQAADVKIGVVLPFSGANADLGHQIDKAFDLYVKLHEKDIAPHKLTIVKRDEGPPTGAVAKTVTTELITNDKVQLVTGFVFSPSAIALAPTITQSKVPMVIANAGTAWITNLSPYIVRLSFSMWHPAFPMGAYAHDKVGCKTAALAYTDFPPGKDSTEAFKTGFEKAGGKIVDSIPMGSPVQVPDFTPFFQKIKDEKPDCMYVFIPSGAHAAGVMKAYGELGLRKAGVKLIGPMDLIPDNKLQDMGDAAIGTIVMGHYAVDLNNPQNKELNAEWHKAYGADSYPDFMSAAGWDTMHAIFDTIKKLNGDLSDGAKVVEAMKGWSADGPRGHVMIDPATRDIVQDEHAMEVYRKPDGKLGERILGTTKAVRDECKVLKVGRCGS
;
A
#
# COMPACT_ATOMS: atom_id res chain seq x y z
N MET A 1 -89.25 -0.10 -0.10
CA MET A 1 -88.21 -0.51 -1.05
C MET A 1 -87.08 0.58 -1.04
N ARG A 2 -85.93 0.32 -0.36
CA ARG A 2 -84.82 1.24 -0.26
C ARG A 2 -83.63 0.56 -0.90
N LEU A 3 -83.12 1.11 -2.04
CA LEU A 3 -81.94 0.68 -2.70
C LEU A 3 -80.71 1.30 -1.97
N PHE A 4 -79.87 0.45 -1.43
CA PHE A 4 -78.52 0.85 -0.94
C PHE A 4 -77.47 0.82 -2.10
N ARG A 5 -76.91 2.00 -2.44
CA ARG A 5 -75.76 2.12 -3.36
C ARG A 5 -74.51 1.99 -2.56
N TRP A 6 -73.72 0.96 -2.84
CA TRP A 6 -72.36 0.81 -2.35
C TRP A 6 -71.39 1.60 -3.29
N LEU A 7 -70.74 2.65 -2.77
CA LEU A 7 -69.66 3.30 -3.40
C LEU A 7 -68.35 2.64 -2.91
N GLY A 8 -67.67 1.89 -3.79
CA GLY A 8 -66.34 1.35 -3.54
C GLY A 8 -65.29 2.45 -3.71
N LEU A 9 -64.62 2.82 -2.63
CA LEU A 9 -63.38 3.60 -2.68
C LEU A 9 -62.24 2.68 -3.12
N ALA A 10 -61.73 2.84 -4.34
CA ALA A 10 -60.46 2.27 -4.79
C ALA A 10 -59.35 3.17 -4.26
N ALA A 11 -58.62 2.71 -3.23
CA ALA A 11 -57.41 3.36 -2.75
C ALA A 11 -56.28 3.05 -3.75
N LEU A 12 -55.88 4.07 -4.53
CA LEU A 12 -54.75 4.04 -5.43
C LEU A 12 -53.48 4.18 -4.58
N ALA A 13 -52.80 3.07 -4.26
CA ALA A 13 -51.50 3.07 -3.62
C ALA A 13 -50.47 3.59 -4.65
N MET A 14 -50.13 4.86 -4.58
CA MET A 14 -48.96 5.39 -5.27
C MET A 14 -47.71 4.77 -4.64
N ALA A 15 -47.13 3.82 -5.33
CA ALA A 15 -45.77 3.39 -5.06
C ALA A 15 -44.85 4.58 -5.38
N VAL A 16 -44.40 5.30 -4.36
CA VAL A 16 -43.31 6.28 -4.48
C VAL A 16 -42.06 5.46 -4.68
N GLY A 17 -41.77 5.10 -5.93
CA GLY A 17 -40.47 4.64 -6.37
C GLY A 17 -39.51 5.80 -6.21
N GLY A 18 -38.76 5.87 -5.10
CA GLY A 18 -37.68 6.82 -4.94
C GLY A 18 -36.66 6.57 -6.04
N THR A 19 -36.66 7.43 -7.06
CA THR A 19 -35.52 7.47 -8.01
C THR A 19 -34.29 7.81 -7.20
N ALA A 20 -33.31 6.92 -7.15
CA ALA A 20 -32.00 7.21 -6.59
C ALA A 20 -31.49 8.49 -7.28
N GLN A 21 -31.36 9.57 -6.52
CA GLN A 21 -30.88 10.83 -7.06
C GLN A 21 -29.41 10.68 -7.39
N ALA A 22 -29.01 11.00 -8.63
CA ALA A 22 -27.62 11.00 -9.04
C ALA A 22 -26.81 11.96 -8.17
N ALA A 23 -25.72 11.51 -7.58
CA ALA A 23 -24.79 12.32 -6.81
C ALA A 23 -23.50 12.54 -7.61
N ASP A 24 -22.94 13.77 -7.51
CA ASP A 24 -21.58 14.05 -7.95
C ASP A 24 -20.63 13.77 -6.78
N VAL A 25 -19.93 12.65 -6.81
CA VAL A 25 -18.91 12.26 -5.83
C VAL A 25 -17.58 12.86 -6.27
N LYS A 26 -17.01 13.74 -5.46
CA LYS A 26 -15.74 14.37 -5.75
C LYS A 26 -14.68 13.88 -4.75
N ILE A 27 -13.60 13.29 -5.26
CA ILE A 27 -12.46 12.83 -4.45
C ILE A 27 -11.16 13.54 -4.85
N GLY A 28 -10.30 13.76 -3.87
CA GLY A 28 -8.95 14.29 -4.07
C GLY A 28 -7.94 13.15 -4.12
N VAL A 29 -7.04 13.17 -5.10
CA VAL A 29 -5.91 12.24 -5.20
C VAL A 29 -4.62 13.02 -5.00
N VAL A 30 -3.80 12.60 -4.03
CA VAL A 30 -2.54 13.23 -3.66
C VAL A 30 -1.43 12.19 -3.77
N LEU A 31 -0.61 12.31 -4.80
CA LEU A 31 0.46 11.36 -5.15
C LEU A 31 1.69 12.15 -5.63
N PRO A 32 2.92 11.64 -5.48
CA PRO A 32 4.08 12.28 -6.07
C PRO A 32 4.05 12.11 -7.60
N PHE A 33 3.87 13.22 -8.31
CA PHE A 33 3.88 13.26 -9.77
C PHE A 33 5.16 13.88 -10.33
N SER A 34 6.05 14.36 -9.46
CA SER A 34 7.31 14.98 -9.84
C SER A 34 8.49 14.53 -8.97
N GLY A 35 9.72 14.79 -9.43
CA GLY A 35 10.94 14.46 -8.70
C GLY A 35 11.34 12.99 -8.73
N ALA A 36 12.27 12.60 -7.84
CA ALA A 36 12.91 11.28 -7.85
C ALA A 36 11.96 10.10 -7.52
N ASN A 37 10.79 10.39 -6.96
CA ASN A 37 9.83 9.38 -6.53
C ASN A 37 8.53 9.41 -7.37
N ALA A 38 8.53 10.09 -8.51
CA ALA A 38 7.33 10.25 -9.35
C ALA A 38 6.79 8.91 -9.88
N ASP A 39 7.64 7.95 -10.14
CA ASP A 39 7.24 6.62 -10.59
C ASP A 39 6.38 5.87 -9.57
N LEU A 40 6.57 6.11 -8.26
CA LEU A 40 5.75 5.52 -7.20
C LEU A 40 4.30 6.03 -7.28
N GLY A 41 4.14 7.35 -7.44
CA GLY A 41 2.82 7.94 -7.64
C GLY A 41 2.15 7.49 -8.94
N HIS A 42 2.90 7.40 -10.02
CA HIS A 42 2.38 6.96 -11.30
C HIS A 42 1.88 5.51 -11.30
N GLN A 43 2.47 4.61 -10.51
CA GLN A 43 1.98 3.24 -10.39
C GLN A 43 0.58 3.20 -9.74
N ILE A 44 0.38 3.93 -8.65
CA ILE A 44 -0.93 4.04 -8.00
C ILE A 44 -1.94 4.75 -8.91
N ASP A 45 -1.54 5.85 -9.55
CA ASP A 45 -2.40 6.65 -10.41
C ASP A 45 -2.91 5.85 -11.62
N LYS A 46 -2.04 5.10 -12.27
CA LYS A 46 -2.41 4.19 -13.36
C LYS A 46 -3.42 3.14 -12.91
N ALA A 47 -3.26 2.58 -11.70
CA ALA A 47 -4.22 1.64 -11.16
C ALA A 47 -5.57 2.29 -10.87
N PHE A 48 -5.58 3.52 -10.33
CA PHE A 48 -6.78 4.31 -10.12
C PHE A 48 -7.53 4.57 -11.43
N ASP A 49 -6.82 5.09 -12.43
CA ASP A 49 -7.41 5.41 -13.74
C ASP A 49 -7.94 4.15 -14.44
N LEU A 50 -7.20 3.04 -14.34
CA LEU A 50 -7.60 1.78 -14.94
C LEU A 50 -8.86 1.22 -14.27
N TYR A 51 -8.88 1.20 -12.92
CA TYR A 51 -10.06 0.75 -12.17
C TYR A 51 -11.30 1.58 -12.51
N VAL A 52 -11.18 2.90 -12.47
CA VAL A 52 -12.29 3.81 -12.81
C VAL A 52 -12.79 3.54 -14.22
N LYS A 53 -11.90 3.45 -15.21
CA LYS A 53 -12.25 3.19 -16.60
C LYS A 53 -13.05 1.89 -16.80
N LEU A 54 -12.71 0.85 -16.03
CA LEU A 54 -13.36 -0.45 -16.16
C LEU A 54 -14.69 -0.52 -15.39
N HIS A 55 -14.81 0.22 -14.28
CA HIS A 55 -15.88 0.09 -13.30
C HIS A 55 -16.76 1.33 -13.13
N GLU A 56 -16.56 2.43 -13.90
CA GLU A 56 -17.35 3.67 -13.74
C GLU A 56 -18.87 3.46 -13.76
N LYS A 57 -19.32 2.43 -14.48
CA LYS A 57 -20.76 2.09 -14.57
C LYS A 57 -21.31 1.42 -13.30
N ASP A 58 -20.46 0.86 -12.46
CA ASP A 58 -20.85 0.12 -11.26
C ASP A 58 -21.42 1.04 -10.18
N ILE A 59 -21.11 2.32 -10.26
CA ILE A 59 -21.63 3.36 -9.34
C ILE A 59 -22.77 4.17 -9.94
N ALA A 60 -23.27 3.82 -11.13
CA ALA A 60 -24.39 4.54 -11.73
C ALA A 60 -25.63 4.50 -10.82
N PRO A 61 -26.43 5.58 -10.70
CA PRO A 61 -26.38 6.82 -11.51
C PRO A 61 -25.38 7.88 -11.03
N HIS A 62 -24.55 7.60 -10.00
CA HIS A 62 -23.60 8.54 -9.45
C HIS A 62 -22.43 8.78 -10.43
N LYS A 63 -21.82 9.95 -10.33
CA LYS A 63 -20.63 10.30 -11.12
C LYS A 63 -19.46 10.53 -10.18
N LEU A 64 -18.28 10.02 -10.56
CA LEU A 64 -17.04 10.25 -9.84
C LEU A 64 -16.22 11.33 -10.55
N THR A 65 -15.82 12.36 -9.80
CA THR A 65 -14.86 13.37 -10.24
C THR A 65 -13.59 13.25 -9.41
N ILE A 66 -12.45 13.06 -10.07
CA ILE A 66 -11.14 12.97 -9.41
C ILE A 66 -10.37 14.27 -9.64
N VAL A 67 -9.90 14.88 -8.54
CA VAL A 67 -9.03 16.07 -8.56
C VAL A 67 -7.65 15.66 -8.08
N LYS A 68 -6.67 15.65 -8.99
CA LYS A 68 -5.29 15.20 -8.69
C LYS A 68 -4.40 16.39 -8.29
N ARG A 69 -3.51 16.16 -7.29
CA ARG A 69 -2.49 17.11 -6.85
C ARG A 69 -1.16 16.38 -6.60
N ASP A 70 -0.06 17.08 -6.87
CA ASP A 70 1.28 16.56 -6.59
C ASP A 70 1.57 16.58 -5.08
N GLU A 71 1.93 15.43 -4.52
CA GLU A 71 2.31 15.28 -3.12
C GLU A 71 3.63 16.00 -2.80
N GLY A 72 4.47 16.16 -3.83
CA GLY A 72 5.82 16.73 -3.70
C GLY A 72 6.79 15.78 -2.98
N PRO A 73 7.86 16.35 -2.40
CA PRO A 73 8.88 15.55 -1.72
C PRO A 73 8.36 14.96 -0.39
N PRO A 74 9.00 13.89 0.13
CA PRO A 74 8.55 13.17 1.32
C PRO A 74 8.77 13.94 2.64
N THR A 75 8.41 15.22 2.67
CA THR A 75 8.52 16.12 3.85
C THR A 75 7.16 16.47 4.46
N GLY A 76 6.06 16.23 3.73
CA GLY A 76 4.70 16.51 4.15
C GLY A 76 4.23 17.96 3.97
N ALA A 77 5.10 18.92 3.69
CA ALA A 77 4.72 20.34 3.60
C ALA A 77 3.82 20.62 2.38
N VAL A 78 4.24 20.16 1.19
CA VAL A 78 3.45 20.32 -0.05
C VAL A 78 2.14 19.56 0.07
N ALA A 79 2.19 18.30 0.49
CA ALA A 79 0.99 17.48 0.69
C ALA A 79 -0.05 18.16 1.58
N LYS A 80 0.40 18.80 2.68
CA LYS A 80 -0.49 19.54 3.59
C LYS A 80 -1.18 20.71 2.89
N THR A 81 -0.44 21.50 2.11
CA THR A 81 -0.99 22.65 1.37
C THR A 81 -2.04 22.19 0.36
N VAL A 82 -1.65 21.31 -0.56
CA VAL A 82 -2.53 20.87 -1.66
C VAL A 82 -3.76 20.10 -1.17
N THR A 83 -3.62 19.31 -0.09
CA THR A 83 -4.78 18.60 0.51
C THR A 83 -5.73 19.57 1.19
N THR A 84 -5.20 20.60 1.86
CA THR A 84 -6.05 21.65 2.45
C THR A 84 -6.83 22.37 1.35
N GLU A 85 -6.22 22.69 0.21
CA GLU A 85 -6.90 23.29 -0.94
C GLU A 85 -7.99 22.37 -1.52
N LEU A 86 -7.70 21.08 -1.70
CA LEU A 86 -8.70 20.10 -2.13
C LEU A 86 -9.94 20.09 -1.24
N ILE A 87 -9.74 20.15 0.08
CA ILE A 87 -10.83 20.16 1.06
C ILE A 87 -11.57 21.50 1.06
N THR A 88 -10.85 22.63 1.10
CA THR A 88 -11.45 23.95 1.32
C THR A 88 -11.97 24.60 0.04
N ASN A 89 -11.27 24.44 -1.08
CA ASN A 89 -11.60 25.09 -2.35
C ASN A 89 -12.35 24.15 -3.30
N ASP A 90 -11.81 22.96 -3.53
CA ASP A 90 -12.39 21.96 -4.45
C ASP A 90 -13.57 21.21 -3.83
N LYS A 91 -13.74 21.28 -2.49
CA LYS A 91 -14.83 20.62 -1.75
C LYS A 91 -14.90 19.10 -1.97
N VAL A 92 -13.73 18.45 -1.98
CA VAL A 92 -13.69 16.99 -2.06
C VAL A 92 -14.29 16.34 -0.82
N GLN A 93 -14.97 15.22 -1.00
CA GLN A 93 -15.65 14.49 0.06
C GLN A 93 -14.79 13.38 0.67
N LEU A 94 -13.68 13.03 0.00
CA LEU A 94 -12.70 12.05 0.43
C LEU A 94 -11.34 12.41 -0.22
N VAL A 95 -10.23 12.16 0.47
CA VAL A 95 -8.89 12.25 -0.10
C VAL A 95 -8.20 10.89 -0.05
N THR A 96 -7.43 10.57 -1.09
CA THR A 96 -6.72 9.29 -1.22
C THR A 96 -5.35 9.45 -1.88
N GLY A 97 -4.57 8.38 -1.88
CA GLY A 97 -3.20 8.37 -2.36
C GLY A 97 -2.21 8.27 -1.20
N PHE A 98 -1.37 9.28 -1.05
CA PHE A 98 -0.37 9.44 0.01
C PHE A 98 0.68 8.32 0.03
N VAL A 99 1.74 8.54 -0.74
CA VAL A 99 2.86 7.61 -0.79
C VAL A 99 3.71 7.69 0.47
N PHE A 100 3.90 8.90 1.02
CA PHE A 100 4.84 9.12 2.09
C PHE A 100 4.19 9.26 3.46
N SER A 101 4.73 8.53 4.45
CA SER A 101 4.26 8.64 5.84
C SER A 101 4.38 10.03 6.44
N PRO A 102 5.45 10.83 6.18
CA PRO A 102 5.48 12.23 6.65
C PRO A 102 4.32 13.06 6.17
N SER A 103 3.81 12.84 4.95
CA SER A 103 2.64 13.54 4.42
C SER A 103 1.37 13.18 5.17
N ALA A 104 1.10 11.89 5.35
CA ALA A 104 -0.06 11.40 6.08
C ALA A 104 -0.05 11.87 7.56
N ILE A 105 1.13 11.85 8.20
CA ILE A 105 1.31 12.33 9.57
C ILE A 105 1.03 13.84 9.67
N ALA A 106 1.58 14.65 8.76
CA ALA A 106 1.38 16.10 8.75
C ALA A 106 -0.08 16.51 8.53
N LEU A 107 -0.84 15.66 7.82
CA LEU A 107 -2.25 15.89 7.49
C LEU A 107 -3.22 15.48 8.59
N ALA A 108 -2.85 14.61 9.51
CA ALA A 108 -3.78 14.04 10.48
C ALA A 108 -4.60 15.10 11.26
N PRO A 109 -4.04 16.25 11.70
CA PRO A 109 -4.83 17.30 12.34
C PRO A 109 -5.87 17.92 11.38
N THR A 110 -5.50 18.19 10.12
CA THR A 110 -6.41 18.75 9.10
C THR A 110 -7.56 17.79 8.82
N ILE A 111 -7.25 16.49 8.67
CA ILE A 111 -8.24 15.41 8.46
C ILE A 111 -9.19 15.31 9.64
N THR A 112 -8.68 15.37 10.87
CA THR A 112 -9.52 15.34 12.08
C THR A 112 -10.46 16.55 12.16
N GLN A 113 -9.94 17.74 11.86
CA GLN A 113 -10.71 18.99 11.93
C GLN A 113 -11.78 19.08 10.83
N SER A 114 -11.41 18.72 9.60
CA SER A 114 -12.33 18.78 8.45
C SER A 114 -13.35 17.65 8.44
N LYS A 115 -13.04 16.53 9.11
CA LYS A 115 -13.81 15.27 9.07
C LYS A 115 -13.92 14.66 7.66
N VAL A 116 -13.06 15.08 6.74
CA VAL A 116 -12.96 14.48 5.39
C VAL A 116 -12.11 13.21 5.53
N PRO A 117 -12.62 12.02 5.11
CA PRO A 117 -11.87 10.78 5.21
C PRO A 117 -10.59 10.81 4.38
N MET A 118 -9.51 10.25 4.93
CA MET A 118 -8.26 10.00 4.25
C MET A 118 -8.05 8.49 4.08
N VAL A 119 -8.00 8.03 2.84
CA VAL A 119 -7.76 6.63 2.49
C VAL A 119 -6.34 6.49 1.94
N ILE A 120 -5.48 5.82 2.70
CA ILE A 120 -4.06 5.68 2.38
C ILE A 120 -3.85 4.51 1.43
N ALA A 121 -3.21 4.76 0.30
CA ALA A 121 -2.85 3.76 -0.71
C ALA A 121 -1.41 3.25 -0.61
N ASN A 122 -0.53 3.90 0.20
CA ASN A 122 0.85 3.42 0.39
C ASN A 122 1.45 3.72 1.77
N ALA A 123 1.37 4.94 2.31
CA ALA A 123 2.12 5.36 3.51
C ALA A 123 2.13 4.32 4.66
N GLY A 124 3.31 3.70 4.92
CA GLY A 124 3.45 2.45 5.66
C GLY A 124 3.78 2.55 7.16
N THR A 125 3.91 3.76 7.76
CA THR A 125 4.14 3.86 9.22
C THR A 125 2.93 3.37 10.01
N ALA A 126 3.12 2.42 10.92
CA ALA A 126 2.04 1.66 11.56
C ALA A 126 1.02 2.52 12.31
N TRP A 127 1.45 3.46 13.11
CA TRP A 127 0.60 4.25 13.99
C TRP A 127 -0.19 5.38 13.31
N ILE A 128 -0.10 5.55 11.97
CA ILE A 128 -0.78 6.67 11.26
C ILE A 128 -2.29 6.65 11.46
N THR A 129 -2.94 5.50 11.38
CA THR A 129 -4.40 5.41 11.55
C THR A 129 -4.86 5.74 12.98
N ASN A 130 -3.95 5.71 13.98
CA ASN A 130 -4.25 6.16 15.36
C ASN A 130 -4.33 7.68 15.47
N LEU A 131 -3.74 8.43 14.53
CA LEU A 131 -3.68 9.90 14.58
C LEU A 131 -5.02 10.58 14.33
N SER A 132 -5.96 9.91 13.64
CA SER A 132 -7.29 10.44 13.37
C SER A 132 -8.30 9.31 13.17
N PRO A 133 -9.54 9.45 13.68
CA PRO A 133 -10.59 8.49 13.43
C PRO A 133 -11.06 8.47 11.96
N TYR A 134 -10.64 9.46 11.17
CA TYR A 134 -11.00 9.59 9.75
C TYR A 134 -9.92 9.03 8.79
N ILE A 135 -8.90 8.34 9.31
CA ILE A 135 -7.87 7.71 8.50
C ILE A 135 -8.13 6.20 8.37
N VAL A 136 -8.14 5.71 7.14
CA VAL A 136 -8.24 4.29 6.77
C VAL A 136 -7.05 3.97 5.86
N ARG A 137 -6.47 2.76 5.97
CA ARG A 137 -5.36 2.34 5.12
C ARG A 137 -5.69 1.02 4.41
N LEU A 138 -5.53 1.04 3.09
CA LEU A 138 -5.73 -0.12 2.22
C LEU A 138 -4.44 -0.71 1.65
N SER A 139 -3.29 -0.08 1.91
CA SER A 139 -2.00 -0.59 1.46
C SER A 139 -1.43 -1.65 2.41
N PHE A 140 -0.62 -1.23 3.33
CA PHE A 140 0.03 -2.05 4.36
C PHE A 140 0.67 -1.12 5.42
N SER A 141 1.00 -1.64 6.59
CA SER A 141 2.02 -1.03 7.45
C SER A 141 3.33 -1.79 7.27
N MET A 142 4.43 -1.17 7.65
CA MET A 142 5.73 -1.85 7.57
C MET A 142 5.81 -3.11 8.45
N TRP A 143 4.92 -3.25 9.41
CA TRP A 143 4.82 -4.42 10.28
C TRP A 143 4.22 -5.65 9.58
N HIS A 144 3.43 -5.46 8.50
CA HIS A 144 2.88 -6.58 7.73
C HIS A 144 3.99 -7.44 7.10
N PRO A 145 4.90 -6.89 6.26
CA PRO A 145 5.97 -7.70 5.68
C PRO A 145 7.13 -7.93 6.64
N ALA A 146 7.51 -6.94 7.47
CA ALA A 146 8.77 -6.99 8.18
C ALA A 146 8.74 -7.91 9.40
N PHE A 147 7.64 -7.94 10.16
CA PHE A 147 7.56 -8.79 11.34
C PHE A 147 7.61 -10.29 11.01
N PRO A 148 6.76 -10.83 10.10
CA PRO A 148 6.86 -12.23 9.72
C PRO A 148 8.15 -12.54 8.96
N MET A 149 8.75 -11.58 8.22
CA MET A 149 10.06 -11.74 7.59
C MET A 149 11.16 -12.03 8.62
N GLY A 150 11.07 -11.47 9.82
CA GLY A 150 12.03 -11.74 10.89
C GLY A 150 12.10 -13.23 11.24
N ALA A 151 10.98 -13.85 11.55
CA ALA A 151 10.91 -15.29 11.83
C ALA A 151 11.28 -16.12 10.59
N TYR A 152 10.81 -15.71 9.40
CA TYR A 152 11.14 -16.41 8.15
C TYR A 152 12.64 -16.40 7.84
N ALA A 153 13.31 -15.27 8.05
CA ALA A 153 14.75 -15.15 7.86
C ALA A 153 15.54 -16.10 8.76
N HIS A 154 15.15 -16.24 10.02
CA HIS A 154 15.78 -17.17 10.96
C HIS A 154 15.48 -18.65 10.62
N ASP A 155 14.21 -19.01 10.48
CA ASP A 155 13.76 -20.38 10.45
C ASP A 155 13.85 -21.04 9.05
N LYS A 156 13.67 -20.25 7.98
CA LYS A 156 13.63 -20.74 6.60
C LYS A 156 14.84 -20.32 5.77
N VAL A 157 15.28 -19.07 5.87
CA VAL A 157 16.50 -18.62 5.17
C VAL A 157 17.77 -19.08 5.89
N GLY A 158 17.67 -19.36 7.18
CA GLY A 158 18.76 -19.89 8.01
C GLY A 158 19.73 -18.83 8.53
N CYS A 159 19.31 -17.54 8.57
CA CYS A 159 20.10 -16.46 9.13
C CYS A 159 20.11 -16.54 10.65
N LYS A 160 21.29 -16.59 11.27
CA LYS A 160 21.45 -16.48 12.73
C LYS A 160 21.80 -15.06 13.15
N THR A 161 22.47 -14.33 12.26
CA THR A 161 22.86 -12.95 12.43
C THR A 161 22.33 -12.09 11.29
N ALA A 162 21.90 -10.86 11.58
CA ALA A 162 21.47 -9.90 10.57
C ALA A 162 21.96 -8.50 10.89
N ALA A 163 22.44 -7.78 9.86
CA ALA A 163 22.61 -6.33 9.91
C ALA A 163 21.39 -5.64 9.31
N LEU A 164 20.96 -4.52 9.89
CA LEU A 164 19.85 -3.70 9.41
C LEU A 164 20.41 -2.49 8.67
N ALA A 165 19.90 -2.18 7.49
CA ALA A 165 20.20 -0.97 6.76
C ALA A 165 18.90 -0.32 6.28
N TYR A 166 18.69 0.96 6.56
CA TYR A 166 17.40 1.59 6.32
C TYR A 166 17.49 3.08 6.02
N THR A 167 16.61 3.56 5.15
CA THR A 167 16.40 4.99 4.97
C THR A 167 15.85 5.60 6.25
N ASP A 168 16.49 6.68 6.75
CA ASP A 168 16.20 7.29 8.05
C ASP A 168 14.97 8.22 8.00
N PHE A 169 13.79 7.59 8.06
CA PHE A 169 12.49 8.26 8.20
C PHE A 169 11.47 7.30 8.84
N PRO A 170 10.24 7.73 9.18
CA PRO A 170 9.35 6.91 9.99
C PRO A 170 9.11 5.47 9.51
N PRO A 171 8.84 5.18 8.22
CA PRO A 171 8.68 3.79 7.76
C PRO A 171 9.95 2.95 7.90
N GLY A 172 11.15 3.55 7.71
CA GLY A 172 12.39 2.82 7.87
C GLY A 172 12.64 2.36 9.29
N LYS A 173 12.31 3.21 10.26
CA LYS A 173 12.37 2.86 11.69
C LYS A 173 11.36 1.77 12.03
N ASP A 174 10.12 1.91 11.56
CA ASP A 174 9.07 0.90 11.76
C ASP A 174 9.46 -0.46 11.15
N SER A 175 9.97 -0.45 9.93
CA SER A 175 10.38 -1.66 9.22
C SER A 175 11.49 -2.42 9.97
N THR A 176 12.51 -1.69 10.42
CA THR A 176 13.63 -2.31 11.16
C THR A 176 13.22 -2.77 12.55
N GLU A 177 12.36 -2.03 13.25
CA GLU A 177 11.81 -2.45 14.56
C GLU A 177 10.97 -3.71 14.42
N ALA A 178 10.10 -3.77 13.42
CA ALA A 178 9.26 -4.93 13.14
C ALA A 178 10.09 -6.17 12.81
N PHE A 179 11.06 -6.05 11.87
CA PHE A 179 11.95 -7.14 11.52
C PHE A 179 12.76 -7.62 12.73
N LYS A 180 13.41 -6.70 13.45
CA LYS A 180 14.16 -7.01 14.67
C LYS A 180 13.30 -7.79 15.66
N THR A 181 12.09 -7.30 15.95
CA THR A 181 11.18 -7.93 16.91
C THR A 181 10.85 -9.38 16.49
N GLY A 182 10.53 -9.61 15.21
CA GLY A 182 10.26 -10.96 14.69
C GLY A 182 11.49 -11.86 14.67
N PHE A 183 12.63 -11.31 14.27
CA PHE A 183 13.90 -12.04 14.15
C PHE A 183 14.46 -12.48 15.51
N GLU A 184 14.51 -11.56 16.48
CA GLU A 184 14.99 -11.86 17.85
C GLU A 184 14.03 -12.81 18.59
N LYS A 185 12.72 -12.68 18.37
CA LYS A 185 11.72 -13.64 18.90
C LYS A 185 11.94 -15.06 18.38
N ALA A 186 12.44 -15.20 17.15
CA ALA A 186 12.79 -16.50 16.55
C ALA A 186 14.18 -17.01 16.98
N GLY A 187 14.97 -16.22 17.69
CA GLY A 187 16.31 -16.59 18.18
C GLY A 187 17.47 -16.02 17.37
N GLY A 188 17.20 -15.13 16.41
CA GLY A 188 18.19 -14.41 15.65
C GLY A 188 18.86 -13.30 16.45
N LYS A 189 20.00 -12.79 15.98
CA LYS A 189 20.76 -11.72 16.60
C LYS A 189 21.01 -10.57 15.61
N ILE A 190 20.60 -9.36 15.94
CA ILE A 190 21.00 -8.16 15.19
C ILE A 190 22.42 -7.78 15.59
N VAL A 191 23.30 -7.62 14.61
CA VAL A 191 24.71 -7.26 14.82
C VAL A 191 24.97 -5.79 14.60
N ASP A 192 24.24 -5.13 13.68
CA ASP A 192 24.34 -3.69 13.46
C ASP A 192 23.02 -3.11 12.93
N SER A 193 22.87 -1.78 13.04
CA SER A 193 21.71 -1.03 12.54
C SER A 193 22.16 0.31 11.95
N ILE A 194 22.10 0.42 10.63
CA ILE A 194 22.77 1.49 9.85
C ILE A 194 21.70 2.36 9.17
N PRO A 195 21.50 3.61 9.63
CA PRO A 195 20.70 4.57 8.89
C PRO A 195 21.45 5.04 7.62
N MET A 196 20.78 5.00 6.46
CA MET A 196 21.36 5.29 5.15
C MET A 196 20.91 6.64 4.58
N GLY A 197 20.64 7.62 5.41
CA GLY A 197 20.25 8.96 4.99
C GLY A 197 18.74 9.14 4.74
N SER A 198 18.42 10.29 4.13
CA SER A 198 17.04 10.77 3.93
C SER A 198 16.39 10.14 2.68
N PRO A 199 15.03 9.99 2.66
CA PRO A 199 14.31 9.51 1.47
C PRO A 199 14.23 10.52 0.31
N VAL A 200 14.68 11.76 0.51
CA VAL A 200 14.60 12.83 -0.49
C VAL A 200 15.56 12.60 -1.65
N GLN A 201 16.71 11.97 -1.38
CA GLN A 201 17.75 11.69 -2.36
C GLN A 201 18.18 10.24 -2.27
N VAL A 202 18.51 9.65 -3.41
CA VAL A 202 19.14 8.31 -3.45
C VAL A 202 20.61 8.47 -3.02
N PRO A 203 21.04 7.89 -1.89
CA PRO A 203 22.42 7.97 -1.46
C PRO A 203 23.31 7.03 -2.27
N ASP A 204 24.64 7.23 -2.19
CA ASP A 204 25.57 6.15 -2.49
C ASP A 204 25.51 5.10 -1.36
N PHE A 205 25.02 3.91 -1.69
CA PHE A 205 24.90 2.82 -0.71
C PHE A 205 26.22 2.10 -0.41
N THR A 206 27.25 2.31 -1.22
CA THR A 206 28.56 1.61 -1.13
C THR A 206 29.19 1.69 0.25
N PRO A 207 29.34 2.87 0.91
CA PRO A 207 29.99 2.94 2.21
C PRO A 207 29.21 2.21 3.32
N PHE A 208 27.88 2.22 3.27
CA PHE A 208 27.05 1.52 4.24
C PHE A 208 27.16 0.00 4.07
N PHE A 209 27.15 -0.47 2.82
CA PHE A 209 27.23 -1.91 2.50
C PHE A 209 28.64 -2.47 2.66
N GLN A 210 29.68 -1.64 2.49
CA GLN A 210 31.04 -2.06 2.82
C GLN A 210 31.18 -2.38 4.32
N LYS A 211 30.60 -1.55 5.19
CA LYS A 211 30.57 -1.82 6.63
C LYS A 211 29.89 -3.17 6.94
N ILE A 212 28.74 -3.43 6.33
CA ILE A 212 28.05 -4.73 6.49
C ILE A 212 28.89 -5.90 6.00
N LYS A 213 29.59 -5.72 4.86
CA LYS A 213 30.49 -6.74 4.32
C LYS A 213 31.62 -7.08 5.28
N ASP A 214 32.17 -6.09 5.98
CA ASP A 214 33.27 -6.26 6.94
C ASP A 214 32.79 -7.00 8.21
N GLU A 215 31.55 -6.79 8.63
CA GLU A 215 30.92 -7.45 9.78
C GLU A 215 30.50 -8.91 9.49
N LYS A 216 30.32 -9.27 8.21
CA LYS A 216 29.96 -10.62 7.75
C LYS A 216 28.72 -11.24 8.44
N PRO A 217 27.58 -10.54 8.50
CA PRO A 217 26.36 -11.18 8.98
C PRO A 217 25.86 -12.24 7.96
N ASP A 218 25.04 -13.19 8.41
CA ASP A 218 24.39 -14.15 7.50
C ASP A 218 23.44 -13.45 6.53
N CYS A 219 22.76 -12.41 7.00
CA CYS A 219 21.81 -11.62 6.23
C CYS A 219 21.97 -10.12 6.44
N MET A 220 21.64 -9.34 5.40
CA MET A 220 21.36 -7.92 5.52
C MET A 220 19.88 -7.67 5.23
N TYR A 221 19.18 -7.12 6.20
CA TYR A 221 17.82 -6.64 6.03
C TYR A 221 17.86 -5.18 5.58
N VAL A 222 17.29 -4.89 4.41
CA VAL A 222 17.33 -3.53 3.85
C VAL A 222 15.93 -3.00 3.64
N PHE A 223 15.66 -1.81 4.18
CA PHE A 223 14.48 -1.01 3.84
C PHE A 223 14.87 0.29 3.16
N ILE A 224 14.28 0.54 2.00
CA ILE A 224 14.38 1.79 1.24
C ILE A 224 12.99 2.15 0.68
N PRO A 225 12.72 3.43 0.34
CA PRO A 225 11.62 3.74 -0.56
C PRO A 225 11.91 3.08 -1.90
N SER A 226 10.96 2.42 -2.48
CA SER A 226 11.09 1.69 -3.75
C SER A 226 11.71 2.53 -4.89
N GLY A 227 11.54 2.13 -6.14
CA GLY A 227 11.95 2.91 -7.31
C GLY A 227 13.47 3.05 -7.46
N ALA A 228 13.97 4.27 -7.61
CA ALA A 228 15.38 4.55 -7.83
C ALA A 228 16.30 4.10 -6.67
N HIS A 229 15.78 4.09 -5.44
CA HIS A 229 16.53 3.57 -4.28
C HIS A 229 16.76 2.07 -4.40
N ALA A 230 15.77 1.30 -4.88
CA ALA A 230 15.91 -0.14 -5.08
C ALA A 230 17.01 -0.47 -6.10
N ALA A 231 17.07 0.25 -7.22
CA ALA A 231 18.12 0.11 -8.21
C ALA A 231 19.51 0.41 -7.62
N GLY A 232 19.63 1.46 -6.79
CA GLY A 232 20.86 1.83 -6.11
C GLY A 232 21.35 0.74 -5.13
N VAL A 233 20.45 0.15 -4.37
CA VAL A 233 20.73 -0.99 -3.46
C VAL A 233 21.27 -2.19 -4.25
N MET A 234 20.58 -2.59 -5.34
CA MET A 234 21.02 -3.73 -6.16
C MET A 234 22.38 -3.51 -6.79
N LYS A 235 22.64 -2.30 -7.28
CA LYS A 235 23.95 -1.90 -7.79
C LYS A 235 25.04 -2.07 -6.74
N ALA A 236 24.92 -1.44 -5.58
CA ALA A 236 25.92 -1.52 -4.51
C ALA A 236 26.11 -2.96 -4.00
N TYR A 237 25.05 -3.70 -3.82
CA TYR A 237 25.09 -5.11 -3.42
C TYR A 237 25.86 -5.99 -4.40
N GLY A 238 25.63 -5.79 -5.71
CA GLY A 238 26.30 -6.52 -6.78
C GLY A 238 27.78 -6.14 -6.90
N GLU A 239 28.11 -4.84 -6.94
CA GLU A 239 29.48 -4.30 -7.11
C GLU A 239 30.39 -4.69 -5.95
N LEU A 240 29.88 -4.68 -4.72
CA LEU A 240 30.64 -5.14 -3.54
C LEU A 240 30.73 -6.66 -3.43
N GLY A 241 30.00 -7.41 -4.25
CA GLY A 241 30.02 -8.88 -4.23
C GLY A 241 29.56 -9.48 -2.92
N LEU A 242 28.59 -8.84 -2.22
CA LEU A 242 28.09 -9.26 -0.91
C LEU A 242 27.56 -10.70 -0.90
N ARG A 243 26.86 -11.11 -1.98
CA ARG A 243 26.40 -12.49 -2.12
C ARG A 243 27.58 -13.49 -2.13
N LYS A 244 28.65 -13.17 -2.86
CA LYS A 244 29.86 -14.01 -2.89
C LYS A 244 30.57 -14.03 -1.53
N ALA A 245 30.41 -12.98 -0.75
CA ALA A 245 30.91 -12.91 0.63
C ALA A 245 30.00 -13.66 1.63
N GLY A 246 28.89 -14.24 1.19
CA GLY A 246 27.98 -15.04 2.01
C GLY A 246 26.84 -14.24 2.67
N VAL A 247 26.75 -12.92 2.43
CA VAL A 247 25.71 -12.06 3.00
C VAL A 247 24.47 -12.09 2.11
N LYS A 248 23.34 -12.63 2.58
CA LYS A 248 22.08 -12.70 1.85
C LYS A 248 21.34 -11.38 1.97
N LEU A 249 20.78 -10.87 0.84
CA LEU A 249 19.93 -9.68 0.83
C LEU A 249 18.48 -10.07 1.07
N ILE A 250 17.89 -9.50 2.09
CA ILE A 250 16.49 -9.69 2.47
C ILE A 250 15.82 -8.36 2.79
N GLY A 251 14.49 -8.29 2.69
CA GLY A 251 13.75 -7.06 3.05
C GLY A 251 12.28 -7.12 2.69
N PRO A 252 11.57 -6.00 2.75
CA PRO A 252 10.23 -5.91 2.20
C PRO A 252 10.27 -5.83 0.67
N MET A 253 9.12 -5.99 0.03
CA MET A 253 8.95 -5.95 -1.44
C MET A 253 9.40 -4.64 -2.09
N ASP A 254 9.56 -3.57 -1.32
CA ASP A 254 10.14 -2.29 -1.77
C ASP A 254 11.52 -2.48 -2.45
N LEU A 255 12.25 -3.54 -2.11
CA LEU A 255 13.55 -3.85 -2.70
C LEU A 255 13.49 -4.29 -4.17
N ILE A 256 12.39 -4.91 -4.59
CA ILE A 256 12.27 -5.55 -5.91
C ILE A 256 10.92 -5.26 -6.58
N PRO A 257 10.52 -3.98 -6.72
CA PRO A 257 9.23 -3.67 -7.34
C PRO A 257 9.17 -4.25 -8.77
N ASP A 258 8.08 -4.95 -9.10
CA ASP A 258 7.89 -5.68 -10.38
C ASP A 258 8.17 -4.81 -11.62
N ASN A 259 7.76 -3.55 -11.57
CA ASN A 259 7.94 -2.59 -12.67
C ASN A 259 9.42 -2.21 -12.93
N LYS A 260 10.34 -2.54 -12.02
CA LYS A 260 11.79 -2.28 -12.12
C LYS A 260 12.64 -3.53 -12.08
N LEU A 261 12.04 -4.69 -11.84
CA LEU A 261 12.77 -5.93 -11.59
C LEU A 261 13.73 -6.30 -12.74
N GLN A 262 13.30 -6.10 -13.99
CA GLN A 262 14.14 -6.43 -15.15
C GLN A 262 15.41 -5.56 -15.23
N ASP A 263 15.34 -4.31 -14.81
CA ASP A 263 16.46 -3.35 -14.84
C ASP A 263 17.53 -3.67 -13.77
N MET A 264 17.20 -4.47 -12.76
CA MET A 264 18.11 -4.83 -11.65
C MET A 264 19.14 -5.91 -12.04
N GLY A 265 18.90 -6.65 -13.12
CA GLY A 265 19.79 -7.67 -13.64
C GLY A 265 20.12 -8.78 -12.63
N ASP A 266 21.27 -9.45 -12.85
CA ASP A 266 21.68 -10.62 -12.04
C ASP A 266 21.94 -10.29 -10.56
N ALA A 267 22.15 -9.02 -10.23
CA ALA A 267 22.34 -8.59 -8.85
C ALA A 267 21.11 -8.89 -7.98
N ALA A 268 19.91 -8.88 -8.56
CA ALA A 268 18.68 -9.18 -7.82
C ALA A 268 18.44 -10.67 -7.56
N ILE A 269 19.00 -11.60 -8.39
CA ILE A 269 18.74 -13.04 -8.26
C ILE A 269 19.10 -13.54 -6.86
N GLY A 270 18.20 -14.29 -6.21
CA GLY A 270 18.36 -14.82 -4.86
C GLY A 270 18.11 -13.80 -3.74
N THR A 271 17.69 -12.56 -4.06
CA THR A 271 17.11 -11.66 -3.07
C THR A 271 15.80 -12.23 -2.59
N ILE A 272 15.58 -12.25 -1.28
CA ILE A 272 14.35 -12.76 -0.67
C ILE A 272 13.61 -11.60 -0.02
N VAL A 273 12.38 -11.39 -0.43
CA VAL A 273 11.53 -10.35 0.14
C VAL A 273 10.25 -10.93 0.71
N MET A 274 9.59 -10.13 1.54
CA MET A 274 8.22 -10.40 1.97
C MET A 274 7.32 -9.23 1.59
N GLY A 275 6.15 -9.56 1.07
CA GLY A 275 5.19 -8.57 0.63
C GLY A 275 3.86 -9.18 0.24
N HIS A 276 2.89 -8.34 0.01
CA HIS A 276 1.51 -8.74 -0.26
C HIS A 276 1.22 -8.99 -1.75
N TYR A 277 2.15 -8.69 -2.64
CA TYR A 277 1.93 -8.76 -4.08
C TYR A 277 3.18 -9.20 -4.84
N ALA A 278 2.97 -9.93 -5.91
CA ALA A 278 3.89 -10.17 -7.01
C ALA A 278 3.10 -10.25 -8.31
N VAL A 279 3.65 -9.78 -9.40
CA VAL A 279 3.00 -9.83 -10.73
C VAL A 279 2.63 -11.26 -11.15
N ASP A 280 3.38 -12.24 -10.67
CA ASP A 280 3.19 -13.67 -10.97
C ASP A 280 2.18 -14.38 -10.03
N LEU A 281 1.47 -13.67 -9.14
CA LEU A 281 0.43 -14.26 -8.29
C LEU A 281 -0.67 -14.91 -9.13
N ASN A 282 -0.94 -16.19 -8.84
CA ASN A 282 -1.87 -17.00 -9.62
C ASN A 282 -3.29 -16.97 -9.06
N ASN A 283 -3.96 -15.83 -9.19
CA ASN A 283 -5.39 -15.70 -8.91
C ASN A 283 -6.11 -14.97 -10.08
N PRO A 284 -7.44 -15.12 -10.20
CA PRO A 284 -8.21 -14.53 -11.30
C PRO A 284 -8.09 -13.00 -11.39
N GLN A 285 -8.13 -12.31 -10.26
CA GLN A 285 -8.11 -10.85 -10.18
C GLN A 285 -6.76 -10.28 -10.60
N ASN A 286 -5.65 -10.97 -10.25
CA ASN A 286 -4.33 -10.56 -10.71
C ASN A 286 -4.14 -10.79 -12.22
N LYS A 287 -4.69 -11.88 -12.75
CA LYS A 287 -4.67 -12.13 -14.21
C LYS A 287 -5.44 -11.05 -14.95
N GLU A 288 -6.58 -10.62 -14.43
CA GLU A 288 -7.36 -9.52 -14.98
C GLU A 288 -6.59 -8.20 -14.92
N LEU A 289 -6.03 -7.83 -13.76
CA LEU A 289 -5.21 -6.64 -13.61
C LEU A 289 -4.06 -6.64 -14.62
N ASN A 290 -3.29 -7.72 -14.72
CA ASN A 290 -2.17 -7.82 -15.65
C ASN A 290 -2.61 -7.68 -17.12
N ALA A 291 -3.71 -8.34 -17.51
CA ALA A 291 -4.21 -8.29 -18.89
C ALA A 291 -4.68 -6.87 -19.26
N GLU A 292 -5.48 -6.22 -18.42
CA GLU A 292 -5.97 -4.87 -18.66
C GLU A 292 -4.84 -3.82 -18.52
N TRP A 293 -3.86 -4.06 -17.64
CA TRP A 293 -2.67 -3.21 -17.52
C TRP A 293 -1.84 -3.21 -18.80
N HIS A 294 -1.50 -4.39 -19.31
CA HIS A 294 -0.75 -4.50 -20.58
C HIS A 294 -1.49 -3.88 -21.77
N LYS A 295 -2.81 -4.04 -21.80
CA LYS A 295 -3.65 -3.43 -22.83
C LYS A 295 -3.65 -1.89 -22.72
N ALA A 296 -3.64 -1.34 -21.51
CA ALA A 296 -3.69 0.11 -21.29
C ALA A 296 -2.32 0.78 -21.42
N TYR A 297 -1.24 0.12 -20.97
CA TYR A 297 0.07 0.74 -20.75
C TYR A 297 1.23 0.06 -21.50
N GLY A 298 0.93 -0.97 -22.29
CA GLY A 298 1.91 -1.70 -23.13
C GLY A 298 2.42 -2.99 -22.47
N ALA A 299 2.87 -3.93 -23.33
CA ALA A 299 3.26 -5.29 -22.93
C ALA A 299 4.48 -5.35 -21.99
N ASP A 300 5.34 -4.34 -22.03
CA ASP A 300 6.53 -4.25 -21.16
C ASP A 300 6.31 -3.41 -19.88
N SER A 301 5.07 -2.94 -19.66
CA SER A 301 4.67 -2.26 -18.44
C SER A 301 4.05 -3.26 -17.46
N TYR A 302 4.54 -3.31 -16.23
CA TYR A 302 4.05 -4.22 -15.21
C TYR A 302 3.44 -3.44 -14.04
N PRO A 303 2.28 -3.88 -13.51
CA PRO A 303 1.82 -3.40 -12.21
C PRO A 303 2.78 -3.90 -11.11
N ASP A 304 2.85 -3.17 -10.02
CA ASP A 304 3.59 -3.55 -8.83
C ASP A 304 2.70 -3.56 -7.58
N PHE A 305 3.27 -3.75 -6.41
CA PHE A 305 2.54 -3.77 -5.15
C PHE A 305 1.78 -2.47 -4.87
N MET A 306 2.27 -1.33 -5.35
CA MET A 306 1.57 -0.03 -5.21
C MET A 306 0.35 0.01 -6.13
N SER A 307 0.48 -0.53 -7.35
CA SER A 307 -0.63 -0.66 -8.29
C SER A 307 -1.73 -1.57 -7.75
N ALA A 308 -1.36 -2.70 -7.15
CA ALA A 308 -2.32 -3.63 -6.55
C ALA A 308 -3.04 -2.97 -5.35
N ALA A 309 -2.32 -2.25 -4.48
CA ALA A 309 -2.93 -1.49 -3.40
C ALA A 309 -3.82 -0.35 -3.92
N GLY A 310 -3.42 0.32 -5.00
CA GLY A 310 -4.22 1.34 -5.69
C GLY A 310 -5.52 0.76 -6.23
N TRP A 311 -5.47 -0.37 -6.91
CA TRP A 311 -6.65 -1.09 -7.42
C TRP A 311 -7.65 -1.38 -6.30
N ASP A 312 -7.19 -2.01 -5.21
CA ASP A 312 -8.06 -2.34 -4.07
C ASP A 312 -8.58 -1.09 -3.35
N THR A 313 -7.81 -0.01 -3.34
CA THR A 313 -8.24 1.28 -2.79
C THR A 313 -9.44 1.83 -3.56
N MET A 314 -9.38 1.83 -4.90
CA MET A 314 -10.52 2.27 -5.72
C MET A 314 -11.71 1.33 -5.60
N HIS A 315 -11.46 0.01 -5.50
CA HIS A 315 -12.52 -0.97 -5.24
C HIS A 315 -13.29 -0.65 -3.95
N ALA A 316 -12.57 -0.45 -2.84
CA ALA A 316 -13.19 -0.08 -1.56
C ALA A 316 -13.95 1.26 -1.62
N ILE A 317 -13.42 2.25 -2.34
CA ILE A 317 -14.08 3.55 -2.54
C ILE A 317 -15.38 3.36 -3.34
N PHE A 318 -15.36 2.59 -4.43
CA PHE A 318 -16.54 2.31 -5.25
C PHE A 318 -17.63 1.57 -4.47
N ASP A 319 -17.26 0.55 -3.70
CA ASP A 319 -18.21 -0.16 -2.84
C ASP A 319 -18.78 0.74 -1.74
N THR A 320 -17.97 1.66 -1.22
CA THR A 320 -18.42 2.66 -0.26
C THR A 320 -19.41 3.64 -0.88
N ILE A 321 -19.16 4.12 -2.11
CA ILE A 321 -20.08 4.97 -2.87
C ILE A 321 -21.42 4.24 -3.07
N LYS A 322 -21.39 2.98 -3.50
CA LYS A 322 -22.61 2.15 -3.65
C LYS A 322 -23.36 1.99 -2.32
N LYS A 323 -22.65 1.60 -1.25
CA LYS A 323 -23.21 1.36 0.08
C LYS A 323 -23.89 2.60 0.67
N LEU A 324 -23.34 3.79 0.39
CA LEU A 324 -23.87 5.07 0.86
C LEU A 324 -24.75 5.79 -0.16
N ASN A 325 -25.10 5.14 -1.27
CA ASN A 325 -25.92 5.72 -2.33
C ASN A 325 -25.39 7.10 -2.81
N GLY A 326 -24.07 7.20 -2.97
CA GLY A 326 -23.37 8.41 -3.42
C GLY A 326 -23.20 9.51 -2.38
N ASP A 327 -23.73 9.38 -1.17
CA ASP A 327 -23.59 10.39 -0.12
C ASP A 327 -22.33 10.18 0.73
N LEU A 328 -21.26 10.86 0.38
CA LEU A 328 -20.01 10.88 1.16
C LEU A 328 -19.86 12.15 2.02
N SER A 329 -20.93 12.93 2.25
CA SER A 329 -20.89 14.21 2.97
C SER A 329 -20.57 14.06 4.47
N ASP A 330 -20.88 12.90 5.07
CA ASP A 330 -20.57 12.57 6.46
C ASP A 330 -19.38 11.63 6.52
N GLY A 331 -18.18 12.18 6.79
CA GLY A 331 -16.95 11.40 6.83
C GLY A 331 -16.94 10.30 7.90
N ALA A 332 -17.68 10.45 9.00
CA ALA A 332 -17.79 9.39 10.01
C ALA A 332 -18.55 8.17 9.45
N LYS A 333 -19.64 8.42 8.71
CA LYS A 333 -20.38 7.36 8.01
C LYS A 333 -19.54 6.70 6.93
N VAL A 334 -18.74 7.47 6.20
CA VAL A 334 -17.82 6.93 5.18
C VAL A 334 -16.83 5.96 5.82
N VAL A 335 -16.15 6.36 6.90
CA VAL A 335 -15.20 5.48 7.60
C VAL A 335 -15.92 4.25 8.17
N GLU A 336 -17.10 4.42 8.76
CA GLU A 336 -17.88 3.30 9.29
C GLU A 336 -18.31 2.32 8.19
N ALA A 337 -18.65 2.83 6.99
CA ALA A 337 -18.98 2.00 5.83
C ALA A 337 -17.78 1.19 5.32
N MET A 338 -16.56 1.71 5.48
CA MET A 338 -15.32 1.02 5.10
C MET A 338 -14.86 -0.02 6.12
N LYS A 339 -15.18 0.14 7.40
CA LYS A 339 -14.81 -0.85 8.42
C LYS A 339 -15.40 -2.23 8.12
N GLY A 340 -14.57 -3.25 8.11
CA GLY A 340 -14.97 -4.61 7.77
C GLY A 340 -15.24 -4.84 6.27
N TRP A 341 -14.98 -3.84 5.40
CA TRP A 341 -14.99 -4.07 3.95
C TRP A 341 -14.01 -5.17 3.61
N SER A 342 -14.39 -6.10 2.73
CA SER A 342 -13.52 -7.17 2.28
C SER A 342 -13.83 -7.53 0.84
N ALA A 343 -12.79 -7.92 0.09
CA ALA A 343 -12.90 -8.35 -1.28
C ALA A 343 -11.73 -9.26 -1.67
N ASP A 344 -11.91 -9.98 -2.77
CA ASP A 344 -10.81 -10.65 -3.46
C ASP A 344 -10.24 -9.70 -4.52
N GLY A 345 -8.99 -9.33 -4.35
CA GLY A 345 -8.26 -8.40 -5.23
C GLY A 345 -7.05 -9.06 -5.90
N PRO A 346 -6.25 -8.30 -6.65
CA PRO A 346 -5.05 -8.81 -7.32
C PRO A 346 -4.04 -9.48 -6.38
N ARG A 347 -3.97 -9.04 -5.12
CA ARG A 347 -3.10 -9.61 -4.07
C ARG A 347 -3.77 -10.70 -3.23
N GLY A 348 -4.96 -11.17 -3.63
CA GLY A 348 -5.76 -12.16 -2.90
C GLY A 348 -6.84 -11.50 -2.05
N HIS A 349 -7.29 -12.23 -1.02
CA HIS A 349 -8.33 -11.73 -0.11
C HIS A 349 -7.80 -10.65 0.81
N VAL A 350 -8.51 -9.52 0.86
CA VAL A 350 -8.18 -8.37 1.71
C VAL A 350 -9.38 -7.94 2.54
N MET A 351 -9.13 -7.38 3.72
CA MET A 351 -10.17 -6.86 4.60
C MET A 351 -9.66 -5.64 5.36
N ILE A 352 -10.49 -4.63 5.55
CA ILE A 352 -10.20 -3.54 6.48
C ILE A 352 -10.58 -3.99 7.89
N ASP A 353 -9.60 -4.11 8.78
CA ASP A 353 -9.82 -4.43 10.18
C ASP A 353 -10.70 -3.34 10.84
N PRO A 354 -11.89 -3.68 11.34
CA PRO A 354 -12.80 -2.69 11.90
C PRO A 354 -12.24 -2.01 13.17
N ALA A 355 -11.33 -2.67 13.89
CA ALA A 355 -10.74 -2.12 15.10
C ALA A 355 -9.59 -1.13 14.81
N THR A 356 -8.74 -1.44 13.83
CA THR A 356 -7.53 -0.66 13.55
C THR A 356 -7.65 0.24 12.32
N ARG A 357 -8.61 -0.03 11.44
CA ARG A 357 -8.79 0.61 10.12
C ARG A 357 -7.59 0.41 9.18
N ASP A 358 -6.80 -0.63 9.44
CA ASP A 358 -5.74 -1.10 8.56
C ASP A 358 -6.18 -2.33 7.77
N ILE A 359 -5.46 -2.61 6.70
CA ILE A 359 -5.68 -3.81 5.91
C ILE A 359 -5.30 -5.08 6.71
N VAL A 360 -6.00 -6.16 6.43
CA VAL A 360 -5.62 -7.53 6.75
C VAL A 360 -5.43 -8.24 5.42
N GLN A 361 -4.28 -8.86 5.21
CA GLN A 361 -3.89 -9.42 3.93
C GLN A 361 -2.90 -10.58 4.10
N ASP A 362 -2.69 -11.35 3.04
CA ASP A 362 -1.63 -12.33 2.99
C ASP A 362 -0.27 -11.66 2.73
N GLU A 363 0.80 -12.21 3.34
CA GLU A 363 2.18 -11.81 3.08
C GLU A 363 2.94 -13.01 2.51
N HIS A 364 3.58 -12.81 1.37
CA HIS A 364 4.30 -13.83 0.63
C HIS A 364 5.81 -13.65 0.80
N ALA A 365 6.50 -14.71 1.21
CA ALA A 365 7.95 -14.79 1.06
C ALA A 365 8.25 -15.12 -0.40
N MET A 366 9.03 -14.29 -1.07
CA MET A 366 9.31 -14.36 -2.50
C MET A 366 10.82 -14.34 -2.74
N GLU A 367 11.28 -15.06 -3.74
CA GLU A 367 12.67 -15.05 -4.18
C GLU A 367 12.77 -14.66 -5.65
N VAL A 368 13.66 -13.74 -5.95
CA VAL A 368 13.98 -13.38 -7.33
C VAL A 368 14.74 -14.53 -8.00
N TYR A 369 14.26 -14.96 -9.15
CA TYR A 369 14.89 -15.99 -9.95
C TYR A 369 14.84 -15.67 -11.44
N ARG A 370 15.64 -16.38 -12.24
CA ARG A 370 15.57 -16.28 -13.69
C ARG A 370 14.59 -17.29 -14.24
N LYS A 371 13.57 -16.79 -14.94
CA LYS A 371 12.57 -17.58 -15.64
C LYS A 371 13.18 -18.31 -16.86
N PRO A 372 12.52 -19.35 -17.39
CA PRO A 372 12.97 -20.05 -18.60
C PRO A 372 13.07 -19.17 -19.85
N ASP A 373 12.29 -18.09 -19.92
CA ASP A 373 12.33 -17.09 -21.00
C ASP A 373 13.48 -16.09 -20.88
N GLY A 374 14.30 -16.20 -19.84
CA GLY A 374 15.45 -15.34 -19.53
C GLY A 374 15.10 -14.08 -18.76
N LYS A 375 13.82 -13.78 -18.52
CA LYS A 375 13.40 -12.64 -17.69
C LYS A 375 13.57 -12.96 -16.19
N LEU A 376 13.68 -11.94 -15.36
CA LEU A 376 13.57 -12.10 -13.91
C LEU A 376 12.11 -12.26 -13.52
N GLY A 377 11.86 -12.99 -12.45
CA GLY A 377 10.56 -13.16 -11.84
C GLY A 377 10.69 -13.47 -10.37
N GLU A 378 9.56 -13.55 -9.72
CA GLU A 378 9.43 -13.82 -8.30
C GLU A 378 8.74 -15.17 -8.09
N ARG A 379 9.37 -16.07 -7.36
CA ARG A 379 8.74 -17.33 -6.95
C ARG A 379 8.30 -17.24 -5.51
N ILE A 380 7.08 -17.65 -5.25
CA ILE A 380 6.53 -17.71 -3.89
C ILE A 380 7.18 -18.92 -3.17
N LEU A 381 7.85 -18.64 -2.05
CA LEU A 381 8.47 -19.64 -1.19
C LEU A 381 7.56 -20.06 -0.04
N GLY A 382 6.62 -19.19 0.34
CA GLY A 382 5.66 -19.43 1.40
C GLY A 382 4.72 -18.24 1.58
N THR A 383 3.64 -18.45 2.30
CA THR A 383 2.64 -17.42 2.57
C THR A 383 2.23 -17.43 4.04
N THR A 384 2.30 -16.28 4.68
CA THR A 384 1.69 -16.03 5.98
C THR A 384 0.30 -15.45 5.74
N LYS A 385 -0.73 -16.14 6.22
CA LYS A 385 -2.12 -15.81 5.93
C LYS A 385 -2.68 -14.76 6.89
N ALA A 386 -3.54 -13.88 6.35
CA ALA A 386 -4.36 -12.93 7.11
C ALA A 386 -3.54 -12.13 8.13
N VAL A 387 -2.39 -11.61 7.68
CA VAL A 387 -1.51 -10.80 8.53
C VAL A 387 -2.19 -9.50 8.89
N ARG A 388 -2.16 -9.16 10.17
CA ARG A 388 -2.64 -7.90 10.73
C ARG A 388 -1.45 -6.97 11.01
N ASP A 389 -1.73 -5.73 11.34
CA ASP A 389 -0.70 -4.81 11.84
C ASP A 389 -0.22 -5.27 13.23
N GLU A 390 0.89 -6.02 13.27
CA GLU A 390 1.45 -6.58 14.51
C GLU A 390 1.93 -5.51 15.48
N CYS A 391 2.28 -4.30 15.04
CA CYS A 391 2.56 -3.17 15.93
C CYS A 391 1.37 -2.90 16.86
N LYS A 392 0.15 -2.92 16.31
CA LYS A 392 -1.10 -2.67 17.04
C LYS A 392 -1.54 -3.88 17.87
N VAL A 393 -1.35 -5.08 17.32
CA VAL A 393 -1.63 -6.34 18.04
C VAL A 393 -0.75 -6.46 19.27
N LEU A 394 0.54 -6.18 19.13
CA LEU A 394 1.54 -6.25 20.22
C LEU A 394 1.61 -4.96 21.06
N LYS A 395 0.93 -3.90 20.64
CA LYS A 395 0.92 -2.58 21.29
C LYS A 395 2.32 -1.99 21.48
N VAL A 396 3.17 -2.09 20.46
CA VAL A 396 4.55 -1.60 20.50
C VAL A 396 4.59 -0.08 20.31
N GLY A 397 5.36 0.62 21.15
CA GLY A 397 5.61 2.05 21.02
C GLY A 397 4.33 2.88 20.81
N ARG A 398 4.28 3.67 19.74
CA ARG A 398 3.14 4.54 19.41
C ARG A 398 1.88 3.77 18.96
N CYS A 399 1.96 2.48 18.71
CA CYS A 399 0.78 1.69 18.40
C CYS A 399 -0.02 1.29 19.64
N GLY A 400 0.59 1.37 20.83
CA GLY A 400 -0.06 1.06 22.12
C GLY A 400 -0.68 2.28 22.83
N SER A 401 -0.51 3.48 22.26
CA SER A 401 -1.01 4.73 22.85
C SER A 401 -2.36 5.14 22.27
#